data_a230c738db64017d4a79e6c94339faa4
#
_entry.id   a230c738db64017d4a79e6c94339faa4
#
_cell.length_a   1.000
_cell.length_b   1.000
_cell.length_c   1.000
_cell.angle_alpha   90.00
_cell.angle_beta   90.00
_cell.angle_gamma   90.00
#
_symmetry.space_group_name_H-M   'P 1'
#
loop_
_entity.id
_entity.type
_entity.pdbx_description
1 polymer ?
#
loop_
_entity_poly.entity_id
_entity_poly.type
_entity_poly.pdbx_seq_one_letter_code
_entity_poly.pdbx_strand_id
1 'polypeptide(L)'
;AVSEVESVGSISNADIEKLLSLEPDLVLASTHFSDDAVKQLDDAGVPVLYLYDEGDMEGVYDMISLVGEAVNCEEAAEKTVDEMQTKMDYVSDRLANVDENPTVYYVVGYGEYGDYTAGGDTFVNGILTAAGGDNIASDVEGWSYSTETLLEKDPQYVILNAYNEEGFCTTDPYTELSAVKNGFVETIDTNMLDRQGPRNADAVVELAQMLHPECFPSETEYPVNVKSGVVEYNIESCPESVYAASEEVFDLLKEIGVVSEDAEYEQKSVEDVVLEAPAVVVADAEYSAEEKAKFDDANIPVIYVDAEDDETVITLGQIFNCNAKADEVAYVKAA
;
A
#
# COMPACT_ATOMS: atom_id res chain seq x y z
N ALA A 1 -11.57 6.51 11.01
CA ALA A 1 -12.76 7.19 10.44
C ALA A 1 -14.03 6.36 10.59
N VAL A 2 -14.00 5.04 10.31
CA VAL A 2 -15.22 4.19 10.35
C VAL A 2 -15.55 3.60 11.72
N SER A 3 -14.70 3.74 12.72
CA SER A 3 -14.93 3.19 14.08
C SER A 3 -16.12 3.81 14.81
N GLU A 4 -16.54 5.01 14.39
CA GLU A 4 -17.70 5.74 14.97
C GLU A 4 -18.97 5.53 14.14
N VAL A 5 -18.89 4.83 13.00
CA VAL A 5 -20.04 4.54 12.16
C VAL A 5 -20.82 3.36 12.70
N GLU A 6 -22.14 3.48 12.74
CA GLU A 6 -23.01 2.45 13.25
C GLU A 6 -23.04 1.21 12.37
N SER A 7 -22.72 0.04 12.94
CA SER A 7 -22.72 -1.23 12.20
C SER A 7 -24.14 -1.66 11.86
N VAL A 8 -24.38 -2.05 10.62
CA VAL A 8 -25.63 -2.60 10.11
C VAL A 8 -25.60 -4.12 9.88
N GLY A 9 -24.70 -4.81 10.60
CA GLY A 9 -24.58 -6.26 10.53
C GLY A 9 -23.26 -6.73 9.93
N SER A 10 -23.22 -7.94 9.40
CA SER A 10 -22.08 -8.53 8.73
C SER A 10 -22.29 -8.64 7.22
N ILE A 11 -21.20 -8.90 6.48
CA ILE A 11 -21.23 -9.06 5.02
C ILE A 11 -22.24 -10.14 4.56
N SER A 12 -22.41 -11.21 5.33
CA SER A 12 -23.33 -12.30 5.00
C SER A 12 -24.71 -12.17 5.64
N ASN A 13 -24.89 -11.22 6.54
CA ASN A 13 -26.14 -11.05 7.29
C ASN A 13 -26.32 -9.58 7.70
N ALA A 14 -26.75 -8.78 6.74
CA ALA A 14 -27.10 -7.38 6.98
C ALA A 14 -28.42 -7.28 7.79
N ASP A 15 -28.45 -6.39 8.77
CA ASP A 15 -29.66 -6.05 9.53
C ASP A 15 -30.45 -4.98 8.76
N ILE A 16 -31.40 -5.46 7.94
CA ILE A 16 -32.19 -4.60 7.05
C ILE A 16 -33.10 -3.66 7.84
N GLU A 17 -33.67 -4.10 8.98
CA GLU A 17 -34.50 -3.24 9.83
C GLU A 17 -33.69 -2.06 10.37
N LYS A 18 -32.49 -2.34 10.86
CA LYS A 18 -31.58 -1.33 11.31
C LYS A 18 -31.13 -0.39 10.17
N LEU A 19 -30.76 -0.97 9.02
CA LEU A 19 -30.36 -0.20 7.85
C LEU A 19 -31.46 0.76 7.41
N LEU A 20 -32.70 0.32 7.32
CA LEU A 20 -33.85 1.15 6.99
C LEU A 20 -34.11 2.23 8.06
N SER A 21 -33.84 1.95 9.35
CA SER A 21 -34.00 2.93 10.42
C SER A 21 -33.02 4.11 10.35
N LEU A 22 -31.93 3.94 9.59
CA LEU A 22 -30.95 5.03 9.33
C LEU A 22 -31.38 5.93 8.17
N GLU A 23 -32.47 5.62 7.46
CA GLU A 23 -33.04 6.38 6.34
C GLU A 23 -31.98 6.72 5.26
N PRO A 24 -31.21 5.71 4.74
CA PRO A 24 -30.16 5.98 3.77
C PRO A 24 -30.74 6.43 2.42
N ASP A 25 -30.07 7.37 1.76
CA ASP A 25 -30.38 7.81 0.40
C ASP A 25 -29.86 6.80 -0.66
N LEU A 26 -28.84 6.02 -0.32
CA LEU A 26 -28.19 5.02 -1.18
C LEU A 26 -27.58 3.92 -0.33
N VAL A 27 -27.68 2.67 -0.78
CA VAL A 27 -26.96 1.53 -0.22
C VAL A 27 -25.94 1.03 -1.24
N LEU A 28 -24.68 0.92 -0.83
CA LEU A 28 -23.63 0.25 -1.61
C LEU A 28 -23.56 -1.22 -1.16
N ALA A 29 -23.72 -2.15 -2.08
CA ALA A 29 -23.76 -3.57 -1.79
C ALA A 29 -22.75 -4.33 -2.66
N SER A 30 -22.26 -5.46 -2.15
CA SER A 30 -21.39 -6.39 -2.88
C SER A 30 -22.12 -7.70 -3.22
N THR A 31 -21.44 -8.62 -3.88
CA THR A 31 -21.94 -9.94 -4.30
C THR A 31 -22.53 -10.82 -3.19
N HIS A 32 -22.19 -10.53 -1.93
CA HIS A 32 -22.71 -11.26 -0.76
C HIS A 32 -24.05 -10.73 -0.24
N PHE A 33 -24.57 -9.65 -0.84
CA PHE A 33 -25.84 -9.09 -0.43
C PHE A 33 -27.01 -9.89 -1.04
N SER A 34 -27.92 -10.38 -0.22
CA SER A 34 -28.95 -11.30 -0.68
C SER A 34 -30.05 -10.60 -1.49
N ASP A 35 -30.64 -11.32 -2.45
CA ASP A 35 -31.77 -10.85 -3.25
C ASP A 35 -32.97 -10.42 -2.36
N ASP A 36 -33.19 -11.13 -1.24
CA ASP A 36 -34.24 -10.76 -0.28
C ASP A 36 -33.98 -9.44 0.42
N ALA A 37 -32.71 -9.14 0.71
CA ALA A 37 -32.33 -7.86 1.30
C ALA A 37 -32.50 -6.72 0.30
N VAL A 38 -32.07 -6.92 -0.95
CA VAL A 38 -32.29 -5.95 -2.04
C VAL A 38 -33.76 -5.66 -2.24
N LYS A 39 -34.61 -6.71 -2.28
CA LYS A 39 -36.03 -6.56 -2.44
C LYS A 39 -36.68 -5.74 -1.31
N GLN A 40 -36.25 -5.94 -0.07
CA GLN A 40 -36.75 -5.17 1.08
C GLN A 40 -36.39 -3.68 0.98
N LEU A 41 -35.19 -3.36 0.48
CA LEU A 41 -34.74 -1.98 0.26
C LEU A 41 -35.51 -1.35 -0.91
N ASP A 42 -35.71 -2.08 -2.01
CA ASP A 42 -36.50 -1.62 -3.16
C ASP A 42 -37.97 -1.35 -2.78
N ASP A 43 -38.61 -2.28 -2.03
CA ASP A 43 -39.97 -2.11 -1.49
C ASP A 43 -40.07 -0.88 -0.57
N ALA A 44 -38.99 -0.48 0.08
CA ALA A 44 -38.89 0.73 0.91
C ALA A 44 -38.51 1.99 0.12
N GLY A 45 -38.18 1.86 -1.17
CA GLY A 45 -37.78 2.97 -2.04
C GLY A 45 -36.32 3.42 -1.84
N VAL A 46 -35.48 2.57 -1.25
CA VAL A 46 -34.06 2.85 -1.05
C VAL A 46 -33.27 2.25 -2.21
N PRO A 47 -32.57 3.06 -3.03
CA PRO A 47 -31.77 2.56 -4.14
C PRO A 47 -30.56 1.77 -3.64
N VAL A 48 -30.24 0.67 -4.36
CA VAL A 48 -29.07 -0.15 -4.09
C VAL A 48 -28.16 -0.12 -5.31
N LEU A 49 -26.90 0.27 -5.10
CA LEU A 49 -25.84 0.19 -6.10
C LEU A 49 -24.99 -1.04 -5.81
N TYR A 50 -24.98 -1.99 -6.74
CA TYR A 50 -24.11 -3.14 -6.65
C TYR A 50 -22.71 -2.78 -7.12
N LEU A 51 -21.74 -2.97 -6.24
CA LEU A 51 -20.32 -2.88 -6.54
C LEU A 51 -19.84 -4.30 -6.84
N TYR A 52 -19.74 -4.57 -8.11
CA TYR A 52 -19.39 -5.86 -8.65
C TYR A 52 -18.36 -5.71 -9.74
N ASP A 53 -17.28 -6.45 -9.66
CA ASP A 53 -16.20 -6.45 -10.62
C ASP A 53 -16.02 -7.84 -11.24
N GLU A 54 -15.64 -7.86 -12.52
CA GLU A 54 -15.46 -9.06 -13.34
C GLU A 54 -14.04 -9.66 -13.24
N GLY A 55 -13.20 -9.23 -12.28
CA GLY A 55 -11.96 -9.92 -11.92
C GLY A 55 -10.67 -9.28 -12.45
N ASP A 56 -10.69 -8.01 -12.89
CA ASP A 56 -9.48 -7.29 -13.30
C ASP A 56 -9.41 -5.85 -12.77
N MET A 57 -8.28 -5.17 -13.01
CA MET A 57 -8.08 -3.79 -12.54
C MET A 57 -8.99 -2.79 -13.27
N GLU A 58 -9.38 -3.04 -14.52
CA GLU A 58 -10.28 -2.18 -15.26
C GLU A 58 -11.66 -2.14 -14.60
N GLY A 59 -12.17 -3.30 -14.15
CA GLY A 59 -13.42 -3.36 -13.38
C GLY A 59 -13.34 -2.59 -12.06
N VAL A 60 -12.19 -2.50 -11.41
CA VAL A 60 -12.01 -1.66 -10.21
C VAL A 60 -12.09 -0.18 -10.56
N TYR A 61 -11.49 0.25 -11.68
CA TYR A 61 -11.59 1.63 -12.16
C TYR A 61 -13.02 2.03 -12.47
N ASP A 62 -13.76 1.15 -13.18
CA ASP A 62 -15.17 1.33 -13.48
C ASP A 62 -16.02 1.45 -12.20
N MET A 63 -15.74 0.59 -11.22
CA MET A 63 -16.43 0.60 -9.94
C MET A 63 -16.18 1.90 -9.15
N ILE A 64 -14.94 2.41 -9.12
CA ILE A 64 -14.60 3.68 -8.49
C ILE A 64 -15.34 4.83 -9.19
N SER A 65 -15.32 4.84 -10.53
CA SER A 65 -16.01 5.84 -11.33
C SER A 65 -17.51 5.83 -11.09
N LEU A 66 -18.12 4.65 -11.04
CA LEU A 66 -19.55 4.46 -10.77
C LEU A 66 -19.94 4.99 -9.37
N VAL A 67 -19.10 4.75 -8.36
CA VAL A 67 -19.32 5.32 -7.02
C VAL A 67 -19.21 6.85 -7.07
N GLY A 68 -18.19 7.39 -7.76
CA GLY A 68 -18.04 8.83 -7.98
C GLY A 68 -19.27 9.49 -8.55
N GLU A 69 -19.84 8.91 -9.63
CA GLU A 69 -21.10 9.36 -10.23
C GLU A 69 -22.27 9.31 -9.24
N ALA A 70 -22.40 8.19 -8.51
CA ALA A 70 -23.53 7.99 -7.59
C ALA A 70 -23.55 8.99 -6.43
N VAL A 71 -22.38 9.48 -5.98
CA VAL A 71 -22.27 10.43 -4.86
C VAL A 71 -21.86 11.85 -5.29
N ASN A 72 -21.85 12.13 -6.61
CA ASN A 72 -21.49 13.42 -7.22
C ASN A 72 -20.07 13.89 -6.84
N CYS A 73 -19.11 12.96 -6.95
CA CYS A 73 -17.68 13.15 -6.68
C CYS A 73 -16.83 12.64 -7.85
N GLU A 74 -17.26 12.88 -9.10
CA GLU A 74 -16.62 12.35 -10.32
C GLU A 74 -15.15 12.77 -10.44
N GLU A 75 -14.83 14.03 -10.13
CA GLU A 75 -13.47 14.57 -10.19
C GLU A 75 -12.52 13.84 -9.20
N ALA A 76 -13.01 13.52 -8.00
CA ALA A 76 -12.24 12.76 -7.03
C ALA A 76 -12.06 11.30 -7.46
N ALA A 77 -13.07 10.70 -8.08
CA ALA A 77 -12.99 9.34 -8.62
C ALA A 77 -11.99 9.26 -9.79
N GLU A 78 -12.05 10.21 -10.73
CA GLU A 78 -11.13 10.33 -11.86
C GLU A 78 -9.68 10.44 -11.36
N LYS A 79 -9.42 11.36 -10.43
CA LYS A 79 -8.09 11.50 -9.82
C LYS A 79 -7.60 10.20 -9.18
N THR A 80 -8.46 9.49 -8.45
CA THR A 80 -8.10 8.22 -7.81
C THR A 80 -7.74 7.16 -8.84
N VAL A 81 -8.50 7.06 -9.94
CA VAL A 81 -8.21 6.12 -11.04
C VAL A 81 -6.90 6.47 -11.72
N ASP A 82 -6.65 7.76 -12.02
CA ASP A 82 -5.39 8.23 -12.63
C ASP A 82 -4.18 7.88 -11.75
N GLU A 83 -4.27 8.09 -10.44
CA GLU A 83 -3.22 7.71 -9.49
C GLU A 83 -2.96 6.20 -9.48
N MET A 84 -4.02 5.38 -9.52
CA MET A 84 -3.88 3.92 -9.61
C MET A 84 -3.22 3.50 -10.93
N GLN A 85 -3.65 4.05 -12.06
CA GLN A 85 -3.08 3.74 -13.38
C GLN A 85 -1.60 4.13 -13.43
N THR A 86 -1.23 5.29 -12.89
CA THR A 86 0.17 5.73 -12.82
C THR A 86 1.04 4.76 -12.03
N LYS A 87 0.54 4.21 -10.92
CA LYS A 87 1.25 3.16 -10.15
C LYS A 87 1.40 1.85 -10.93
N MET A 88 0.38 1.48 -11.70
CA MET A 88 0.45 0.31 -12.58
C MET A 88 1.50 0.51 -13.68
N ASP A 89 1.55 1.70 -14.30
CA ASP A 89 2.56 2.07 -15.29
C ASP A 89 3.97 2.07 -14.67
N TYR A 90 4.12 2.61 -13.47
CA TYR A 90 5.39 2.55 -12.72
C TYR A 90 5.92 1.12 -12.59
N VAL A 91 5.09 0.17 -12.15
CA VAL A 91 5.50 -1.24 -12.03
C VAL A 91 5.81 -1.83 -13.41
N SER A 92 4.97 -1.59 -14.40
CA SER A 92 5.17 -2.07 -15.78
C SER A 92 6.50 -1.60 -16.35
N ASP A 93 6.86 -0.32 -16.14
CA ASP A 93 8.12 0.26 -16.61
C ASP A 93 9.33 -0.37 -15.89
N ARG A 94 9.23 -0.60 -14.58
CA ARG A 94 10.30 -1.25 -13.79
C ARG A 94 10.52 -2.69 -14.21
N LEU A 95 9.47 -3.42 -14.54
CA LEU A 95 9.53 -4.82 -14.94
C LEU A 95 9.74 -5.04 -16.45
N ALA A 96 9.83 -3.99 -17.27
CA ALA A 96 9.88 -4.08 -18.72
C ALA A 96 11.04 -4.95 -19.29
N ASN A 97 12.11 -5.17 -18.51
CA ASN A 97 13.28 -5.95 -18.90
C ASN A 97 13.42 -7.27 -18.10
N VAL A 98 12.40 -7.67 -17.38
CA VAL A 98 12.38 -8.95 -16.65
C VAL A 98 12.08 -10.07 -17.64
N ASP A 99 12.98 -11.04 -17.77
CA ASP A 99 12.86 -12.17 -18.70
C ASP A 99 12.01 -13.32 -18.12
N GLU A 100 12.08 -13.55 -16.82
CA GLU A 100 11.40 -14.67 -16.15
C GLU A 100 10.78 -14.18 -14.82
N ASN A 101 9.50 -14.47 -14.63
CA ASN A 101 8.79 -14.16 -13.40
C ASN A 101 8.98 -15.27 -12.35
N PRO A 102 9.17 -14.93 -11.07
CA PRO A 102 9.24 -15.93 -10.00
C PRO A 102 7.87 -16.58 -9.78
N THR A 103 7.89 -17.88 -9.48
CA THR A 103 6.68 -18.62 -9.11
C THR A 103 6.21 -18.24 -7.72
N VAL A 104 4.90 -17.97 -7.58
CA VAL A 104 4.28 -17.45 -6.35
C VAL A 104 3.10 -18.30 -5.93
N TYR A 105 2.95 -18.49 -4.62
CA TYR A 105 1.76 -19.06 -3.99
C TYR A 105 1.19 -18.07 -2.96
N TYR A 106 -0.07 -17.68 -3.13
CA TYR A 106 -0.78 -16.82 -2.18
C TYR A 106 -1.58 -17.64 -1.18
N VAL A 107 -1.35 -17.49 0.12
CA VAL A 107 -2.02 -18.25 1.17
C VAL A 107 -3.22 -17.49 1.69
N VAL A 108 -4.42 -17.91 1.33
CA VAL A 108 -5.69 -17.45 1.91
C VAL A 108 -6.03 -18.25 3.18
N GLY A 109 -5.76 -19.56 3.15
CA GLY A 109 -5.93 -20.46 4.27
C GLY A 109 -5.14 -21.74 4.07
N TYR A 110 -4.83 -22.43 5.17
CA TYR A 110 -4.01 -23.66 5.15
C TYR A 110 -4.35 -24.59 6.30
N GLY A 111 -3.90 -25.83 6.22
CA GLY A 111 -3.92 -26.79 7.32
C GLY A 111 -5.11 -27.73 7.34
N GLU A 112 -5.67 -28.02 8.52
CA GLU A 112 -6.66 -29.10 8.73
C GLU A 112 -7.92 -28.98 7.86
N TYR A 113 -8.32 -27.77 7.48
CA TYR A 113 -9.52 -27.50 6.68
C TYR A 113 -9.25 -27.41 5.18
N GLY A 114 -8.01 -27.67 4.75
CA GLY A 114 -7.55 -27.58 3.37
C GLY A 114 -6.76 -26.31 3.06
N ASP A 115 -6.17 -26.31 1.88
CA ASP A 115 -5.41 -25.18 1.37
C ASP A 115 -6.30 -24.33 0.46
N TYR A 116 -6.22 -23.01 0.66
CA TYR A 116 -6.95 -22.03 -0.13
C TYR A 116 -5.97 -20.99 -0.65
N THR A 117 -6.08 -20.73 -1.94
CA THR A 117 -5.26 -19.75 -2.69
C THR A 117 -6.10 -19.06 -3.75
N ALA A 118 -5.54 -18.09 -4.43
CA ALA A 118 -6.19 -17.44 -5.56
C ALA A 118 -5.97 -18.24 -6.85
N GLY A 119 -7.03 -18.83 -7.39
CA GLY A 119 -7.02 -19.46 -8.72
C GLY A 119 -6.98 -18.46 -9.85
N GLY A 120 -6.77 -18.95 -11.09
CA GLY A 120 -6.59 -18.11 -12.27
C GLY A 120 -7.76 -17.22 -12.67
N ASP A 121 -8.96 -17.54 -12.19
CA ASP A 121 -10.20 -16.80 -12.40
C ASP A 121 -10.46 -15.74 -11.31
N THR A 122 -9.53 -15.56 -10.37
CA THR A 122 -9.71 -14.62 -9.25
C THR A 122 -9.05 -13.26 -9.54
N PHE A 123 -9.61 -12.21 -8.97
CA PHE A 123 -9.03 -10.86 -9.01
C PHE A 123 -7.59 -10.82 -8.46
N VAL A 124 -7.32 -11.55 -7.38
CA VAL A 124 -5.97 -11.61 -6.77
C VAL A 124 -4.94 -12.19 -7.73
N ASN A 125 -5.31 -13.15 -8.59
CA ASN A 125 -4.43 -13.64 -9.65
C ASN A 125 -4.00 -12.50 -10.60
N GLY A 126 -4.92 -11.58 -10.92
CA GLY A 126 -4.60 -10.39 -11.72
C GLY A 126 -3.57 -9.48 -11.04
N ILE A 127 -3.70 -9.26 -9.72
CA ILE A 127 -2.75 -8.49 -8.92
C ILE A 127 -1.36 -9.15 -8.91
N LEU A 128 -1.30 -10.45 -8.62
CA LEU A 128 -0.03 -11.21 -8.62
C LEU A 128 0.67 -11.15 -9.98
N THR A 129 -0.09 -11.29 -11.07
CA THR A 129 0.43 -11.21 -12.44
C THR A 129 0.94 -9.81 -12.78
N ALA A 130 0.20 -8.77 -12.40
CA ALA A 130 0.59 -7.38 -12.63
C ALA A 130 1.87 -7.01 -11.87
N ALA A 131 2.09 -7.63 -10.71
CA ALA A 131 3.32 -7.50 -9.92
C ALA A 131 4.51 -8.34 -10.47
N GLY A 132 4.33 -9.03 -11.59
CA GLY A 132 5.36 -9.88 -12.19
C GLY A 132 5.50 -11.25 -11.52
N GLY A 133 4.49 -11.74 -10.82
CA GLY A 133 4.46 -13.08 -10.25
C GLY A 133 3.83 -14.12 -11.19
N ASP A 134 4.42 -15.32 -11.25
CA ASP A 134 3.83 -16.49 -11.90
C ASP A 134 3.06 -17.30 -10.84
N ASN A 135 1.73 -17.07 -10.76
CA ASN A 135 0.87 -17.74 -9.81
C ASN A 135 0.78 -19.24 -10.12
N ILE A 136 1.29 -20.11 -9.26
CA ILE A 136 1.27 -21.57 -9.45
C ILE A 136 -0.15 -22.17 -9.49
N ALA A 137 -1.16 -21.42 -9.05
CA ALA A 137 -2.56 -21.82 -9.07
C ALA A 137 -3.34 -21.21 -10.25
N SER A 138 -2.69 -20.57 -11.22
CA SER A 138 -3.32 -19.92 -12.38
C SER A 138 -4.10 -20.88 -13.30
N ASP A 139 -3.83 -22.18 -13.22
CA ASP A 139 -4.50 -23.25 -13.97
C ASP A 139 -5.71 -23.86 -13.23
N VAL A 140 -6.06 -23.34 -12.05
CA VAL A 140 -7.18 -23.78 -11.21
C VAL A 140 -8.24 -22.68 -11.14
N GLU A 141 -9.51 -23.05 -11.06
CA GLU A 141 -10.63 -22.14 -10.83
C GLU A 141 -10.99 -22.07 -9.33
N GLY A 142 -11.33 -20.88 -8.84
CA GLY A 142 -11.75 -20.61 -7.47
C GLY A 142 -10.61 -20.60 -6.47
N TRP A 143 -10.89 -21.05 -5.25
CA TRP A 143 -9.98 -20.81 -4.11
C TRP A 143 -9.35 -22.07 -3.51
N SER A 144 -9.82 -23.28 -3.87
CA SER A 144 -9.31 -24.52 -3.29
C SER A 144 -8.07 -25.03 -4.02
N TYR A 145 -7.06 -25.42 -3.27
CA TYR A 145 -5.83 -25.96 -3.81
C TYR A 145 -5.43 -27.27 -3.13
N SER A 146 -4.63 -28.10 -3.80
CA SER A 146 -4.13 -29.36 -3.23
C SER A 146 -2.78 -29.14 -2.57
N THR A 147 -2.65 -29.50 -1.30
CA THR A 147 -1.34 -29.51 -0.59
C THR A 147 -0.30 -30.35 -1.32
N GLU A 148 -0.68 -31.46 -1.91
CA GLU A 148 0.21 -32.33 -2.69
C GLU A 148 0.73 -31.60 -3.94
N THR A 149 -0.16 -30.88 -4.66
CA THR A 149 0.22 -30.06 -5.82
C THR A 149 1.10 -28.87 -5.42
N LEU A 150 0.81 -28.23 -4.28
CA LEU A 150 1.65 -27.16 -3.74
C LEU A 150 3.08 -27.63 -3.49
N LEU A 151 3.24 -28.79 -2.85
CA LEU A 151 4.57 -29.38 -2.59
C LEU A 151 5.27 -29.83 -3.88
N GLU A 152 4.53 -30.32 -4.87
CA GLU A 152 5.08 -30.73 -6.17
C GLU A 152 5.58 -29.51 -6.99
N LYS A 153 4.78 -28.42 -7.03
CA LYS A 153 5.12 -27.19 -7.76
C LYS A 153 6.20 -26.36 -7.06
N ASP A 154 6.33 -26.48 -5.73
CA ASP A 154 7.36 -25.88 -4.88
C ASP A 154 7.69 -24.41 -5.25
N PRO A 155 6.77 -23.45 -5.00
CA PRO A 155 6.92 -22.08 -5.47
C PRO A 155 8.15 -21.38 -4.87
N GLN A 156 8.70 -20.43 -5.62
CA GLN A 156 9.85 -19.61 -5.19
C GLN A 156 9.50 -18.67 -4.04
N TYR A 157 8.28 -18.09 -4.10
CA TYR A 157 7.76 -17.19 -3.07
C TYR A 157 6.45 -17.70 -2.52
N VAL A 158 6.23 -17.47 -1.23
CA VAL A 158 4.94 -17.62 -0.55
C VAL A 158 4.54 -16.26 -0.01
N ILE A 159 3.34 -15.80 -0.36
CA ILE A 159 2.78 -14.52 0.09
C ILE A 159 1.61 -14.81 1.02
N LEU A 160 1.59 -14.17 2.18
CA LEU A 160 0.54 -14.39 3.17
C LEU A 160 0.34 -13.18 4.10
N ASN A 161 -0.67 -13.25 4.95
CA ASN A 161 -0.88 -12.28 6.02
C ASN A 161 0.12 -12.54 7.17
N ALA A 162 0.72 -11.49 7.73
CA ALA A 162 1.68 -11.58 8.83
C ALA A 162 1.19 -12.41 10.03
N TYR A 163 -0.13 -12.43 10.29
CA TYR A 163 -0.71 -13.25 11.36
C TYR A 163 -0.54 -14.76 11.12
N ASN A 164 -0.44 -15.19 9.87
CA ASN A 164 -0.33 -16.60 9.48
C ASN A 164 1.10 -17.08 9.31
N GLU A 165 2.08 -16.20 9.23
CA GLU A 165 3.47 -16.49 8.88
C GLU A 165 4.11 -17.55 9.80
N GLU A 166 4.13 -17.31 11.12
CA GLU A 166 4.74 -18.25 12.08
C GLU A 166 4.08 -19.62 12.02
N GLY A 167 2.74 -19.65 11.94
CA GLY A 167 1.97 -20.89 11.86
C GLY A 167 2.25 -21.67 10.58
N PHE A 168 2.26 -21.00 9.43
CA PHE A 168 2.55 -21.62 8.14
C PHE A 168 3.99 -22.17 8.09
N CYS A 169 4.97 -21.37 8.48
CA CYS A 169 6.38 -21.74 8.47
C CYS A 169 6.76 -22.86 9.44
N THR A 170 5.91 -23.16 10.42
CA THR A 170 6.21 -24.22 11.43
C THR A 170 5.31 -25.45 11.34
N THR A 171 4.33 -25.45 10.42
CA THR A 171 3.37 -26.55 10.26
C THR A 171 3.77 -27.49 9.12
N ASP A 172 3.84 -28.81 9.40
CA ASP A 172 3.99 -29.81 8.36
C ASP A 172 2.69 -29.90 7.51
N PRO A 173 2.81 -30.07 6.16
CA PRO A 173 4.05 -30.28 5.41
C PRO A 173 4.66 -29.01 4.79
N TYR A 174 4.20 -27.80 5.12
CA TYR A 174 4.68 -26.54 4.50
C TYR A 174 6.14 -26.24 4.82
N THR A 175 6.65 -26.76 5.94
CA THR A 175 8.09 -26.75 6.30
C THR A 175 8.99 -27.36 5.22
N GLU A 176 8.44 -28.18 4.31
CA GLU A 176 9.18 -28.80 3.21
C GLU A 176 9.36 -27.89 2.00
N LEU A 177 8.57 -26.81 1.87
CA LEU A 177 8.67 -25.85 0.77
C LEU A 177 10.03 -25.16 0.73
N SER A 178 10.56 -24.97 -0.47
CA SER A 178 11.83 -24.26 -0.68
C SER A 178 11.72 -22.80 -0.23
N ALA A 179 10.59 -22.14 -0.45
CA ALA A 179 10.33 -20.77 0.02
C ALA A 179 10.48 -20.66 1.55
N VAL A 180 9.91 -21.60 2.32
CA VAL A 180 10.03 -21.62 3.78
C VAL A 180 11.47 -21.87 4.23
N LYS A 181 12.17 -22.83 3.61
CA LYS A 181 13.56 -23.17 3.95
C LYS A 181 14.56 -22.06 3.64
N ASN A 182 14.28 -21.25 2.63
CA ASN A 182 15.16 -20.20 2.15
C ASN A 182 14.79 -18.79 2.66
N GLY A 183 13.67 -18.65 3.38
CA GLY A 183 13.20 -17.37 3.90
C GLY A 183 12.53 -16.46 2.85
N PHE A 184 11.92 -17.03 1.80
CA PHE A 184 11.14 -16.34 0.79
C PHE A 184 9.64 -16.47 1.08
N VAL A 185 9.29 -16.26 2.34
CA VAL A 185 7.92 -16.12 2.82
C VAL A 185 7.71 -14.67 3.17
N GLU A 186 6.90 -13.98 2.37
CA GLU A 186 6.70 -12.55 2.45
C GLU A 186 5.30 -12.24 2.99
N THR A 187 5.20 -11.18 3.77
CA THR A 187 3.93 -10.77 4.37
C THR A 187 3.42 -9.47 3.77
N ILE A 188 2.11 -9.42 3.52
CA ILE A 188 1.42 -8.24 3.01
C ILE A 188 0.13 -8.00 3.78
N ASP A 189 -0.37 -6.74 3.82
CA ASP A 189 -1.74 -6.48 4.27
C ASP A 189 -2.73 -7.04 3.23
N THR A 190 -3.26 -8.24 3.49
CA THR A 190 -4.20 -8.92 2.59
C THR A 190 -5.48 -8.13 2.33
N ASN A 191 -5.81 -7.11 3.14
CA ASN A 191 -6.93 -6.21 2.82
C ASN A 191 -6.70 -5.40 1.53
N MET A 192 -5.43 -5.26 1.09
CA MET A 192 -5.11 -4.61 -0.19
C MET A 192 -5.30 -5.55 -1.39
N LEU A 193 -5.30 -6.88 -1.17
CA LEU A 193 -5.55 -7.88 -2.21
C LEU A 193 -7.01 -8.34 -2.21
N ASP A 194 -7.57 -8.63 -1.03
CA ASP A 194 -8.86 -9.29 -0.89
C ASP A 194 -10.05 -8.35 -1.10
N ARG A 195 -9.80 -7.04 -1.14
CA ARG A 195 -10.83 -6.00 -1.27
C ARG A 195 -10.53 -5.09 -2.45
N GLN A 196 -11.40 -5.12 -3.43
CA GLN A 196 -11.32 -4.27 -4.61
C GLN A 196 -11.49 -2.79 -4.22
N GLY A 197 -10.54 -1.96 -4.69
CA GLY A 197 -10.50 -0.54 -4.39
C GLY A 197 -9.13 0.10 -4.62
N PRO A 198 -8.94 1.36 -4.27
CA PRO A 198 -7.74 2.13 -4.62
C PRO A 198 -6.41 1.49 -4.18
N ARG A 199 -6.41 0.79 -3.05
CA ARG A 199 -5.19 0.16 -2.50
C ARG A 199 -4.71 -1.08 -3.28
N ASN A 200 -5.46 -1.55 -4.27
CA ASN A 200 -4.99 -2.65 -5.11
C ASN A 200 -3.75 -2.27 -5.94
N ALA A 201 -3.65 -1.02 -6.38
CA ALA A 201 -2.45 -0.55 -7.06
C ALA A 201 -1.23 -0.49 -6.11
N ASP A 202 -1.44 -0.12 -4.83
CA ASP A 202 -0.38 -0.18 -3.81
C ASP A 202 0.09 -1.63 -3.59
N ALA A 203 -0.84 -2.59 -3.56
CA ALA A 203 -0.50 -4.02 -3.44
C ALA A 203 0.35 -4.52 -4.62
N VAL A 204 0.06 -4.05 -5.85
CA VAL A 204 0.87 -4.40 -7.04
C VAL A 204 2.30 -3.85 -6.89
N VAL A 205 2.46 -2.60 -6.43
CA VAL A 205 3.79 -2.01 -6.20
C VAL A 205 4.56 -2.79 -5.13
N GLU A 206 3.93 -3.04 -3.97
CA GLU A 206 4.57 -3.75 -2.85
C GLU A 206 4.98 -5.17 -3.24
N LEU A 207 4.11 -5.92 -3.92
CA LEU A 207 4.43 -7.25 -4.41
C LEU A 207 5.55 -7.23 -5.45
N ALA A 208 5.54 -6.27 -6.39
CA ALA A 208 6.60 -6.16 -7.39
C ALA A 208 7.97 -5.90 -6.74
N GLN A 209 8.04 -5.08 -5.70
CA GLN A 209 9.26 -4.83 -4.92
C GLN A 209 9.74 -6.08 -4.18
N MET A 210 8.82 -6.91 -3.65
CA MET A 210 9.15 -8.19 -3.01
C MET A 210 9.68 -9.22 -4.01
N LEU A 211 9.01 -9.34 -5.16
CA LEU A 211 9.29 -10.37 -6.16
C LEU A 211 10.50 -10.05 -7.05
N HIS A 212 10.78 -8.76 -7.28
CA HIS A 212 11.82 -8.25 -8.17
C HIS A 212 12.63 -7.13 -7.53
N PRO A 213 13.22 -7.34 -6.35
CA PRO A 213 13.95 -6.29 -5.63
C PRO A 213 15.07 -5.65 -6.46
N GLU A 214 15.62 -6.36 -7.44
CA GLU A 214 16.66 -5.87 -8.34
C GLU A 214 16.16 -4.79 -9.34
N CYS A 215 14.85 -4.69 -9.55
CA CYS A 215 14.23 -3.70 -10.46
C CYS A 215 13.92 -2.36 -9.76
N PHE A 216 14.07 -2.31 -8.46
CA PHE A 216 13.76 -1.14 -7.63
C PHE A 216 15.00 -0.62 -6.91
N PRO A 217 15.03 0.67 -6.50
CA PRO A 217 16.14 1.21 -5.75
C PRO A 217 16.41 0.44 -4.45
N SER A 218 17.65 0.02 -4.27
CA SER A 218 18.10 -0.72 -3.08
C SER A 218 18.18 0.17 -1.84
N GLU A 219 18.36 -0.47 -0.67
CA GLU A 219 18.63 0.23 0.59
C GLU A 219 19.84 1.16 0.50
N THR A 220 19.83 2.20 1.31
CA THR A 220 20.89 3.19 1.37
C THR A 220 22.14 2.65 2.06
N GLU A 221 23.29 2.73 1.39
CA GLU A 221 24.60 2.51 2.02
C GLU A 221 25.09 3.80 2.68
N TYR A 222 25.12 3.84 4.01
CA TYR A 222 25.65 4.98 4.77
C TYR A 222 27.17 4.90 4.91
N PRO A 223 27.88 6.07 5.02
CA PRO A 223 27.32 7.42 5.09
C PRO A 223 26.87 7.98 3.73
N VAL A 224 25.86 8.84 3.75
CA VAL A 224 25.36 9.58 2.56
C VAL A 224 25.77 11.04 2.65
N ASN A 225 26.28 11.60 1.56
CA ASN A 225 26.54 13.03 1.46
C ASN A 225 25.37 13.72 0.75
N VAL A 226 24.69 14.60 1.47
CA VAL A 226 23.53 15.35 0.97
C VAL A 226 23.87 16.81 0.85
N LYS A 227 23.61 17.39 -0.32
CA LYS A 227 23.77 18.80 -0.56
C LYS A 227 22.44 19.53 -0.42
N SER A 228 22.34 20.42 0.56
CA SER A 228 21.19 21.29 0.75
C SER A 228 21.60 22.75 0.58
N GLY A 229 21.23 23.36 -0.54
CA GLY A 229 21.67 24.68 -0.95
C GLY A 229 23.22 24.76 -1.09
N VAL A 230 23.88 25.54 -0.23
CA VAL A 230 25.36 25.71 -0.21
C VAL A 230 26.03 24.83 0.85
N VAL A 231 25.26 24.11 1.66
CA VAL A 231 25.77 23.27 2.75
C VAL A 231 25.74 21.80 2.30
N GLU A 232 26.80 21.09 2.65
CA GLU A 232 26.89 19.64 2.45
C GLU A 232 26.88 18.98 3.82
N TYR A 233 25.94 18.02 3.99
CA TYR A 233 25.76 17.24 5.20
C TYR A 233 26.21 15.81 4.95
N ASN A 234 26.98 15.26 5.87
CA ASN A 234 27.33 13.85 5.88
C ASN A 234 26.40 13.12 6.87
N ILE A 235 25.49 12.32 6.36
CA ILE A 235 24.53 11.53 7.16
C ILE A 235 25.15 10.15 7.41
N GLU A 236 25.61 9.93 8.63
CA GLU A 236 26.37 8.72 9.02
C GLU A 236 25.51 7.45 9.12
N SER A 237 24.22 7.59 9.41
CA SER A 237 23.24 6.52 9.55
C SER A 237 21.84 7.04 9.29
N CYS A 238 20.87 6.15 9.09
CA CYS A 238 19.46 6.51 8.99
C CYS A 238 19.03 7.35 10.22
N PRO A 239 18.47 8.57 10.03
CA PRO A 239 18.02 9.39 11.15
C PRO A 239 16.88 8.71 11.93
N GLU A 240 17.03 8.63 13.26
CA GLU A 240 16.03 8.01 14.14
C GLU A 240 14.82 8.92 14.42
N SER A 241 14.94 10.21 14.14
CA SER A 241 13.88 11.20 14.35
C SER A 241 13.98 12.35 13.36
N VAL A 242 12.84 12.89 12.97
CA VAL A 242 12.72 14.00 12.02
C VAL A 242 11.72 15.03 12.54
N TYR A 243 11.99 16.31 12.26
CA TYR A 243 11.02 17.39 12.40
C TYR A 243 10.74 17.99 11.01
N ALA A 244 9.48 18.03 10.62
CA ALA A 244 8.98 18.71 9.43
C ALA A 244 8.67 20.17 9.76
N ALA A 245 9.26 21.12 9.04
CA ALA A 245 9.09 22.54 9.32
C ALA A 245 7.75 23.11 8.85
N SER A 246 7.04 22.41 7.96
CA SER A 246 5.72 22.76 7.45
C SER A 246 4.82 21.53 7.34
N GLU A 247 3.52 21.73 7.20
CA GLU A 247 2.54 20.68 6.93
C GLU A 247 2.81 19.99 5.60
N GLU A 248 3.21 20.72 4.58
CA GLU A 248 3.56 20.22 3.25
C GLU A 248 4.76 19.27 3.28
N VAL A 249 5.81 19.62 4.01
CA VAL A 249 6.96 18.73 4.24
C VAL A 249 6.54 17.51 5.08
N PHE A 250 5.67 17.69 6.05
CA PHE A 250 5.17 16.59 6.87
C PHE A 250 4.39 15.58 6.03
N ASP A 251 3.52 16.05 5.14
CA ASP A 251 2.73 15.21 4.24
C ASP A 251 3.63 14.45 3.27
N LEU A 252 4.67 15.11 2.72
CA LEU A 252 5.67 14.43 1.88
C LEU A 252 6.42 13.33 2.64
N LEU A 253 6.90 13.61 3.87
CA LEU A 253 7.57 12.60 4.71
C LEU A 253 6.66 11.43 5.07
N LYS A 254 5.37 11.67 5.19
CA LYS A 254 4.35 10.66 5.40
C LYS A 254 4.13 9.82 4.13
N GLU A 255 4.05 10.45 2.97
CA GLU A 255 3.88 9.82 1.66
C GLU A 255 5.03 8.86 1.33
N ILE A 256 6.28 9.25 1.64
CA ILE A 256 7.46 8.38 1.46
C ILE A 256 7.71 7.41 2.64
N GLY A 257 6.81 7.34 3.61
CA GLY A 257 6.85 6.36 4.70
C GLY A 257 7.82 6.67 5.85
N VAL A 258 8.37 7.89 5.93
CA VAL A 258 9.27 8.32 7.03
C VAL A 258 8.49 8.61 8.32
N VAL A 259 7.29 9.15 8.17
CA VAL A 259 6.37 9.46 9.27
C VAL A 259 5.15 8.55 9.17
N SER A 260 4.70 8.05 10.33
CA SER A 260 3.53 7.16 10.40
C SER A 260 2.27 7.83 9.85
N GLU A 261 1.41 7.04 9.19
CA GLU A 261 0.12 7.49 8.67
C GLU A 261 -0.83 8.07 9.73
N ASP A 262 -0.74 7.58 10.96
CA ASP A 262 -1.54 8.05 12.09
C ASP A 262 -0.97 9.29 12.78
N ALA A 263 0.23 9.76 12.37
CA ALA A 263 0.85 10.95 12.96
C ALA A 263 0.13 12.22 12.52
N GLU A 264 0.10 13.20 13.42
CA GLU A 264 -0.45 14.53 13.19
C GLU A 264 0.66 15.57 13.15
N TYR A 265 0.55 16.54 12.22
CA TYR A 265 1.48 17.65 12.15
C TYR A 265 1.29 18.58 13.34
N GLU A 266 2.41 18.98 13.97
CA GLU A 266 2.45 19.98 15.02
C GLU A 266 3.51 21.03 14.69
N GLN A 267 3.09 22.26 14.45
CA GLN A 267 4.03 23.36 14.26
C GLN A 267 4.61 23.80 15.60
N LYS A 268 5.95 23.85 15.68
CA LYS A 268 6.71 24.21 16.89
C LYS A 268 7.59 25.44 16.67
N SER A 269 7.94 26.13 17.75
CA SER A 269 8.98 27.16 17.71
C SER A 269 10.36 26.54 17.50
N VAL A 270 11.29 27.29 16.93
CA VAL A 270 12.69 26.81 16.74
C VAL A 270 13.32 26.40 18.08
N GLU A 271 13.01 27.11 19.16
CA GLU A 271 13.48 26.79 20.50
C GLU A 271 12.98 25.44 21.01
N ASP A 272 11.71 25.13 20.74
CA ASP A 272 11.11 23.84 21.14
C ASP A 272 11.71 22.70 20.31
N VAL A 273 11.89 22.90 18.99
CA VAL A 273 12.53 21.90 18.10
C VAL A 273 13.98 21.63 18.55
N VAL A 274 14.76 22.69 18.83
CA VAL A 274 16.14 22.53 19.33
C VAL A 274 16.16 21.81 20.69
N LEU A 275 15.15 22.04 21.55
CA LEU A 275 15.06 21.35 22.83
C LEU A 275 14.73 19.85 22.68
N GLU A 276 13.91 19.48 21.70
CA GLU A 276 13.58 18.08 21.37
C GLU A 276 14.76 17.37 20.68
N ALA A 277 15.67 18.12 20.08
CA ALA A 277 16.87 17.64 19.40
C ALA A 277 16.60 16.50 18.39
N PRO A 278 15.78 16.73 17.34
CA PRO A 278 15.60 15.74 16.28
C PRO A 278 16.93 15.45 15.58
N ALA A 279 17.08 14.26 15.02
CA ALA A 279 18.28 13.89 14.27
C ALA A 279 18.44 14.73 12.99
N VAL A 280 17.33 15.21 12.42
CA VAL A 280 17.30 16.08 11.24
C VAL A 280 16.03 16.94 11.24
N VAL A 281 16.15 18.17 10.70
CA VAL A 281 15.03 19.04 10.34
C VAL A 281 14.91 19.06 8.82
N VAL A 282 13.72 18.87 8.29
CA VAL A 282 13.40 19.04 6.86
C VAL A 282 12.50 20.25 6.70
N ALA A 283 12.88 21.19 5.83
CA ALA A 283 12.20 22.46 5.67
C ALA A 283 12.07 22.86 4.19
N ASP A 284 10.95 23.42 3.81
CA ASP A 284 10.62 23.95 2.48
C ASP A 284 10.94 25.48 2.35
N ALA A 285 11.24 26.14 3.46
CA ALA A 285 11.60 27.55 3.49
C ALA A 285 12.88 27.77 4.30
N GLU A 286 13.68 28.74 3.86
CA GLU A 286 14.90 29.10 4.58
C GLU A 286 14.58 29.74 5.94
N TYR A 287 15.18 29.22 6.99
CA TYR A 287 15.23 29.86 8.30
C TYR A 287 16.07 31.14 8.26
N SER A 288 15.74 32.12 9.11
CA SER A 288 16.58 33.30 9.31
C SER A 288 17.99 32.90 9.81
N ALA A 289 18.97 33.78 9.60
CA ALA A 289 20.33 33.51 10.06
C ALA A 289 20.42 33.27 11.59
N GLU A 290 19.54 33.88 12.38
CA GLU A 290 19.46 33.70 13.83
C GLU A 290 18.90 32.33 14.20
N GLU A 291 17.84 31.88 13.52
CA GLU A 291 17.21 30.57 13.72
C GLU A 291 18.15 29.46 13.28
N LYS A 292 18.80 29.62 12.11
CA LYS A 292 19.78 28.65 11.61
C LYS A 292 20.94 28.48 12.57
N ALA A 293 21.45 29.58 13.18
CA ALA A 293 22.52 29.49 14.16
C ALA A 293 22.14 28.64 15.38
N LYS A 294 20.86 28.61 15.79
CA LYS A 294 20.39 27.74 16.89
C LYS A 294 20.46 26.25 16.55
N PHE A 295 20.12 25.88 15.31
CA PHE A 295 20.30 24.51 14.84
C PHE A 295 21.77 24.13 14.69
N ASP A 296 22.59 25.01 14.12
CA ASP A 296 24.04 24.82 13.98
C ASP A 296 24.72 24.61 15.35
N ASP A 297 24.37 25.45 16.35
CA ASP A 297 24.91 25.35 17.72
C ASP A 297 24.46 24.02 18.41
N ALA A 298 23.31 23.49 18.05
CA ALA A 298 22.82 22.22 18.54
C ALA A 298 23.30 21.00 17.74
N ASN A 299 24.04 21.19 16.66
CA ASN A 299 24.43 20.17 15.68
C ASN A 299 23.24 19.45 15.04
N ILE A 300 22.16 20.15 14.79
CA ILE A 300 20.98 19.61 14.11
C ILE A 300 21.06 20.01 12.63
N PRO A 301 21.23 19.07 11.70
CA PRO A 301 21.21 19.36 10.26
C PRO A 301 19.83 19.83 9.81
N VAL A 302 19.81 20.86 8.96
CA VAL A 302 18.58 21.36 8.33
C VAL A 302 18.67 21.11 6.83
N ILE A 303 17.87 20.20 6.32
CA ILE A 303 17.78 19.85 4.91
C ILE A 303 16.65 20.68 4.30
N TYR A 304 17.00 21.57 3.37
CA TYR A 304 16.00 22.32 2.61
C TYR A 304 15.54 21.51 1.40
N VAL A 305 14.25 21.45 1.22
CA VAL A 305 13.58 20.67 0.17
C VAL A 305 12.62 21.54 -0.63
N ASP A 306 12.38 21.13 -1.85
CA ASP A 306 11.24 21.55 -2.64
C ASP A 306 10.34 20.31 -2.81
N ALA A 307 9.18 20.32 -2.18
CA ALA A 307 8.27 19.17 -2.17
C ALA A 307 7.72 18.83 -3.56
N GLU A 308 7.84 19.74 -4.51
CA GLU A 308 7.43 19.54 -5.92
C GLU A 308 8.56 19.01 -6.81
N ASP A 309 9.81 18.92 -6.28
CA ASP A 309 10.98 18.51 -7.05
C ASP A 309 11.32 17.03 -6.82
N ASP A 310 11.28 16.24 -7.88
CA ASP A 310 11.52 14.78 -7.84
C ASP A 310 12.92 14.44 -7.31
N GLU A 311 13.95 15.24 -7.63
CA GLU A 311 15.32 15.02 -7.13
C GLU A 311 15.36 15.16 -5.60
N THR A 312 14.57 16.08 -5.06
CA THR A 312 14.40 16.26 -3.63
C THR A 312 13.72 15.05 -2.97
N VAL A 313 12.66 14.52 -3.57
CA VAL A 313 11.96 13.32 -3.07
C VAL A 313 12.91 12.12 -3.01
N ILE A 314 13.67 11.89 -4.09
CA ILE A 314 14.70 10.83 -4.14
C ILE A 314 15.80 11.03 -3.09
N THR A 315 16.23 12.28 -2.87
CA THR A 315 17.23 12.62 -1.84
C THR A 315 16.73 12.29 -0.44
N LEU A 316 15.47 12.60 -0.12
CA LEU A 316 14.84 12.20 1.15
C LEU A 316 14.78 10.68 1.28
N GLY A 317 14.45 9.96 0.21
CA GLY A 317 14.53 8.50 0.18
C GLY A 317 15.89 7.96 0.62
N GLN A 318 16.97 8.53 0.11
CA GLN A 318 18.34 8.16 0.49
C GLN A 318 18.67 8.52 1.95
N ILE A 319 18.24 9.67 2.45
CA ILE A 319 18.47 10.09 3.84
C ILE A 319 17.80 9.12 4.82
N PHE A 320 16.56 8.71 4.53
CA PHE A 320 15.71 7.94 5.44
C PHE A 320 15.62 6.44 5.10
N ASN A 321 16.42 5.96 4.15
CA ASN A 321 16.42 4.57 3.70
C ASN A 321 15.06 4.06 3.21
N CYS A 322 14.31 4.91 2.52
CA CYS A 322 13.02 4.58 1.91
C CYS A 322 13.04 4.79 0.38
N ASN A 323 14.16 4.37 -0.26
CA ASN A 323 14.45 4.64 -1.66
C ASN A 323 13.37 4.17 -2.62
N ALA A 324 12.86 2.96 -2.46
CA ALA A 324 11.84 2.39 -3.34
C ALA A 324 10.51 3.18 -3.25
N LYS A 325 10.10 3.59 -2.05
CA LYS A 325 8.88 4.38 -1.87
C LYS A 325 9.06 5.82 -2.37
N ALA A 326 10.20 6.42 -2.15
CA ALA A 326 10.53 7.75 -2.67
C ALA A 326 10.57 7.76 -4.22
N ASP A 327 11.08 6.70 -4.84
CA ASP A 327 11.10 6.53 -6.29
C ASP A 327 9.69 6.38 -6.89
N GLU A 328 8.81 5.61 -6.24
CA GLU A 328 7.39 5.53 -6.60
C GLU A 328 6.71 6.91 -6.52
N VAL A 329 6.89 7.62 -5.39
CA VAL A 329 6.29 8.94 -5.18
C VAL A 329 6.80 9.96 -6.21
N ALA A 330 8.09 9.97 -6.51
CA ALA A 330 8.66 10.84 -7.54
C ALA A 330 8.08 10.53 -8.92
N TYR A 331 7.93 9.24 -9.27
CA TYR A 331 7.30 8.83 -10.53
C TYR A 331 5.85 9.31 -10.65
N VAL A 332 5.05 9.10 -9.60
CA VAL A 332 3.64 9.53 -9.55
C VAL A 332 3.50 11.05 -9.64
N LYS A 333 4.41 11.82 -9.02
CA LYS A 333 4.39 13.30 -9.10
C LYS A 333 4.78 13.82 -10.48
N ALA A 334 5.64 13.11 -11.21
CA ALA A 334 6.09 13.49 -12.54
C ALA A 334 5.07 13.19 -13.67
N ALA A 335 4.10 12.31 -13.44
CA ALA A 335 3.07 11.90 -14.40
C ALA A 335 1.92 12.90 -14.48
#